data_91e36e340c536226874fc3d8c46b4cde
#
_entry.id   91e36e340c536226874fc3d8c46b4cde
#
_cell.length_a   1.000
_cell.length_b   1.000
_cell.length_c   1.000
_cell.angle_alpha   90.00
_cell.angle_beta   90.00
_cell.angle_gamma   90.00
#
_symmetry.space_group_name_H-M   'P 1'
#
loop_
_entity.id
_entity.type
_entity.pdbx_description
1 polymer ?
#
loop_
_entity_poly.entity_id
_entity_poly.type
_entity_poly.pdbx_seq_one_letter_code
_entity_poly.pdbx_strand_id
1 'polypeptide(L)'
;MKKRQFLKSFGNTLMISPFLSFDLRNNDNDLYSDRSLLNDKEFWNRIRKDYSLKKDYINLENGYYNIIPNPTLKKFISHVKNVNFEGSYYMRTKRTNDNRRVANRLAKLVGCSDDELVITRNTTES
;
A
#
# COMPACT_ATOMS: atom_id res chain seq x y z
N MET A 1 9.07 2.76 30.16
CA MET A 1 8.64 3.77 29.14
C MET A 1 7.22 4.22 29.46
N LYS A 2 6.97 5.54 29.56
CA LYS A 2 5.62 6.06 29.83
C LYS A 2 4.78 5.94 28.55
N LYS A 3 3.52 5.46 28.66
CA LYS A 3 2.59 5.26 27.51
C LYS A 3 2.52 6.45 26.53
N ARG A 4 2.66 7.69 27.02
CA ARG A 4 2.71 8.90 26.20
C ARG A 4 3.96 9.03 25.31
N GLN A 5 5.10 8.49 25.72
CA GLN A 5 6.32 8.50 24.89
C GLN A 5 6.25 7.45 23.80
N PHE A 6 5.64 6.29 24.09
CA PHE A 6 5.38 5.26 23.10
C PHE A 6 4.44 5.78 21.99
N LEU A 7 3.33 6.42 22.34
CA LEU A 7 2.39 7.00 21.38
C LEU A 7 3.00 8.14 20.54
N LYS A 8 3.90 8.94 21.13
CA LYS A 8 4.62 9.99 20.35
C LYS A 8 5.65 9.40 19.39
N SER A 9 6.36 8.34 19.78
CA SER A 9 7.26 7.61 18.88
C SER A 9 6.49 6.94 17.75
N PHE A 10 5.36 6.32 18.06
CA PHE A 10 4.50 5.67 17.05
C PHE A 10 3.85 6.69 16.10
N GLY A 11 3.40 7.84 16.63
CA GLY A 11 2.82 8.91 15.82
C GLY A 11 3.82 9.53 14.85
N ASN A 12 5.07 9.74 15.26
CA ASN A 12 6.12 10.25 14.39
C ASN A 12 6.61 9.22 13.35
N THR A 13 6.55 7.93 13.66
CA THR A 13 6.94 6.85 12.73
C THR A 13 5.84 6.58 11.70
N LEU A 14 4.57 6.75 12.07
CA LEU A 14 3.43 6.59 11.15
C LEU A 14 3.23 7.79 10.21
N MET A 15 3.77 8.98 10.55
CA MET A 15 3.66 10.18 9.72
C MET A 15 4.64 10.20 8.55
N ILE A 16 5.71 9.41 8.58
CA ILE A 16 6.57 9.14 7.44
C ILE A 16 6.11 7.80 6.88
N SER A 17 4.98 7.81 6.18
CA SER A 17 4.45 6.60 5.58
C SER A 17 5.33 6.20 4.38
N PRO A 18 6.24 5.22 4.54
CA PRO A 18 6.90 4.58 3.39
C PRO A 18 5.88 3.77 2.56
N PHE A 19 4.63 3.69 3.01
CA PHE A 19 3.53 3.04 2.30
C PHE A 19 3.23 3.71 0.96
N LEU A 20 3.44 5.04 0.85
CA LEU A 20 3.31 5.77 -0.41
C LEU A 20 4.45 5.48 -1.39
N SER A 21 5.61 5.07 -0.88
CA SER A 21 6.76 4.72 -1.73
C SER A 21 6.76 3.26 -2.20
N PHE A 22 5.89 2.41 -1.64
CA PHE A 22 5.95 0.98 -1.88
C PHE A 22 5.63 0.59 -3.33
N ASP A 23 4.74 1.31 -4.01
CA ASP A 23 4.27 0.93 -5.33
C ASP A 23 4.59 1.92 -6.44
N LEU A 24 5.16 3.07 -6.11
CA LEU A 24 5.33 4.18 -7.05
C LEU A 24 6.70 4.21 -7.74
N ARG A 25 7.58 3.24 -7.47
CA ARG A 25 8.97 3.28 -7.95
C ARG A 25 9.23 2.76 -9.35
N ASN A 26 8.20 2.46 -10.12
CA ASN A 26 8.35 2.13 -11.53
C ASN A 26 7.51 3.05 -12.42
N ASN A 27 8.07 4.15 -12.81
CA ASN A 27 7.79 5.03 -13.93
C ASN A 27 6.87 6.26 -13.81
N ASP A 28 6.18 6.54 -12.67
CA ASP A 28 5.47 7.84 -12.55
C ASP A 28 5.80 8.53 -11.20
N ASN A 29 7.07 8.51 -10.79
CA ASN A 29 7.47 8.37 -9.41
C ASN A 29 7.73 9.65 -8.64
N ASP A 30 7.78 10.78 -9.28
CA ASP A 30 8.23 11.99 -8.59
C ASP A 30 7.13 12.77 -7.87
N LEU A 31 5.87 12.34 -8.04
CA LEU A 31 4.74 13.13 -7.52
C LEU A 31 4.57 13.09 -6.00
N TYR A 32 5.06 12.03 -5.33
CA TYR A 32 4.91 11.88 -3.88
C TYR A 32 6.22 11.97 -3.09
N SER A 33 7.35 11.92 -3.78
CA SER A 33 8.68 12.03 -3.14
C SER A 33 9.00 13.44 -2.67
N ASP A 34 8.33 14.44 -3.21
CA ASP A 34 8.66 15.84 -2.99
C ASP A 34 7.65 16.56 -2.08
N ARG A 35 7.37 15.94 -0.93
CA ARG A 35 6.56 16.58 0.12
C ARG A 35 7.15 17.89 0.60
N SER A 36 8.47 18.07 0.48
CA SER A 36 9.18 19.27 0.94
C SER A 36 8.87 20.52 0.12
N LEU A 37 8.40 20.36 -1.12
CA LEU A 37 8.09 21.46 -2.04
C LEU A 37 6.62 21.86 -2.08
N LEU A 38 5.74 21.08 -1.45
CA LEU A 38 4.30 21.34 -1.45
C LEU A 38 3.85 21.80 -0.06
N ASN A 39 3.00 22.83 -0.02
CA ASN A 39 2.26 23.11 1.21
C ASN A 39 1.27 21.96 1.48
N ASP A 40 0.85 21.80 2.75
CA ASP A 40 -0.03 20.69 3.16
C ASP A 40 -1.31 20.59 2.34
N LYS A 41 -1.90 21.72 1.96
CA LYS A 41 -3.14 21.76 1.18
C LYS A 41 -2.94 21.21 -0.25
N GLU A 42 -1.84 21.57 -0.90
CA GLU A 42 -1.50 21.08 -2.24
C GLU A 42 -1.18 19.60 -2.23
N PHE A 43 -0.42 19.13 -1.24
CA PHE A 43 -0.13 17.73 -1.03
C PHE A 43 -1.42 16.89 -0.91
N TRP A 44 -2.33 17.27 -0.03
CA TRP A 44 -3.58 16.54 0.17
C TRP A 44 -4.53 16.64 -1.03
N ASN A 45 -4.56 17.77 -1.74
CA ASN A 45 -5.33 17.89 -2.97
C ASN A 45 -4.80 16.98 -4.09
N ARG A 46 -3.49 16.77 -4.15
CA ARG A 46 -2.87 15.83 -5.09
C ARG A 46 -3.28 14.39 -4.77
N ILE A 47 -3.16 13.99 -3.50
CA ILE A 47 -3.58 12.65 -3.05
C ILE A 47 -5.06 12.40 -3.36
N ARG A 48 -5.94 13.38 -3.10
CA ARG A 48 -7.38 13.24 -3.37
C ARG A 48 -7.70 12.98 -4.84
N LYS A 49 -6.92 13.49 -5.77
CA LYS A 49 -7.12 13.26 -7.22
C LYS A 49 -6.94 11.79 -7.62
N ASP A 50 -6.18 11.04 -6.84
CA ASP A 50 -5.97 9.62 -7.09
C ASP A 50 -7.14 8.74 -6.68
N TYR A 51 -8.14 9.28 -6.01
CA TYR A 51 -9.31 8.55 -5.55
C TYR A 51 -10.57 8.93 -6.34
N SER A 52 -11.31 7.93 -6.80
CA SER A 52 -12.65 8.10 -7.38
C SER A 52 -13.69 7.83 -6.30
N LEU A 53 -14.22 8.90 -5.72
CA LEU A 53 -15.20 8.83 -4.64
C LEU A 53 -16.60 9.15 -5.15
N LYS A 54 -17.61 8.53 -4.54
CA LYS A 54 -19.01 8.89 -4.75
C LYS A 54 -19.25 10.31 -4.21
N LYS A 55 -19.93 11.16 -4.99
CA LYS A 55 -20.01 12.60 -4.70
C LYS A 55 -21.13 13.00 -3.75
N ASP A 56 -22.12 12.16 -3.58
CA ASP A 56 -23.37 12.43 -2.87
C ASP A 56 -23.33 12.05 -1.38
N TYR A 57 -22.19 11.54 -0.89
CA TYR A 57 -21.98 11.32 0.53
C TYR A 57 -20.49 11.41 0.91
N ILE A 58 -20.20 11.62 2.20
CA ILE A 58 -18.86 11.65 2.74
C ILE A 58 -18.57 10.28 3.37
N ASN A 59 -17.61 9.56 2.81
CA ASN A 59 -17.15 8.30 3.38
C ASN A 59 -16.18 8.56 4.55
N LEU A 60 -16.59 8.24 5.76
CA LEU A 60 -15.77 8.34 6.97
C LEU A 60 -15.35 6.97 7.52
N GLU A 61 -15.78 5.88 6.85
CA GLU A 61 -15.57 4.53 7.32
C GLU A 61 -14.79 3.73 6.26
N ASN A 62 -13.58 3.26 6.64
CA ASN A 62 -12.73 2.41 5.82
C ASN A 62 -12.37 1.07 6.52
N GLY A 63 -12.97 0.78 7.67
CA GLY A 63 -12.73 -0.43 8.42
C GLY A 63 -13.37 -1.66 7.79
N TYR A 64 -14.59 -1.49 7.26
CA TYR A 64 -15.33 -2.56 6.60
C TYR A 64 -14.88 -2.77 5.14
N TYR A 65 -14.75 -1.68 4.39
CA TYR A 65 -14.30 -1.71 2.99
C TYR A 65 -13.48 -0.46 2.67
N ASN A 66 -12.24 -0.67 2.26
CA ASN A 66 -11.33 0.43 1.96
C ASN A 66 -11.35 0.77 0.45
N ILE A 67 -11.47 2.06 0.16
CA ILE A 67 -11.35 2.58 -1.21
C ILE A 67 -9.86 2.75 -1.50
N ILE A 68 -9.38 2.13 -2.56
CA ILE A 68 -7.97 2.20 -2.97
C ILE A 68 -7.75 3.26 -4.06
N PRO A 69 -6.54 3.86 -4.15
CA PRO A 69 -6.22 4.83 -5.20
C PRO A 69 -6.35 4.25 -6.61
N ASN A 70 -6.75 5.07 -7.57
CA ASN A 70 -6.89 4.65 -8.98
C ASN A 70 -5.62 4.02 -9.58
N PRO A 71 -4.39 4.51 -9.34
CA PRO A 71 -3.18 3.85 -9.80
C PRO A 71 -3.04 2.43 -9.25
N THR A 72 -3.32 2.23 -7.96
CA THR A 72 -3.29 0.91 -7.30
C THR A 72 -4.36 -0.01 -7.87
N LEU A 73 -5.59 0.50 -8.05
CA LEU A 73 -6.69 -0.26 -8.65
C LEU A 73 -6.34 -0.71 -10.07
N LYS A 74 -5.78 0.18 -10.89
CA LYS A 74 -5.34 -0.14 -12.25
C LYS A 74 -4.30 -1.25 -12.28
N LYS A 75 -3.30 -1.20 -11.39
CA LYS A 75 -2.28 -2.25 -11.26
C LYS A 75 -2.87 -3.56 -10.80
N PHE A 76 -3.76 -3.54 -9.82
CA PHE A 76 -4.46 -4.73 -9.33
C PHE A 76 -5.22 -5.42 -10.47
N ILE A 77 -6.02 -4.67 -11.23
CA ILE A 77 -6.76 -5.21 -12.38
C ILE A 77 -5.80 -5.79 -13.44
N SER A 78 -4.68 -5.12 -13.70
CA SER A 78 -3.66 -5.61 -14.62
C SER A 78 -3.06 -6.94 -14.17
N HIS A 79 -2.74 -7.08 -12.88
CA HIS A 79 -2.23 -8.33 -12.32
C HIS A 79 -3.27 -9.46 -12.39
N VAL A 80 -4.53 -9.18 -12.08
CA VAL A 80 -5.61 -10.16 -12.21
C VAL A 80 -5.72 -10.67 -13.65
N LYS A 81 -5.68 -9.76 -14.64
CA LYS A 81 -5.71 -10.12 -16.06
C LYS A 81 -4.50 -10.97 -16.46
N ASN A 82 -3.31 -10.62 -15.98
CA ASN A 82 -2.08 -11.36 -16.27
C ASN A 82 -2.12 -12.78 -15.68
N VAL A 83 -2.52 -12.92 -14.43
CA VAL A 83 -2.67 -14.22 -13.77
C VAL A 83 -3.72 -15.08 -14.50
N ASN A 84 -4.84 -14.49 -14.91
CA ASN A 84 -5.87 -15.18 -15.68
C ASN A 84 -5.36 -15.63 -17.06
N PHE A 85 -4.56 -14.81 -17.72
CA PHE A 85 -3.95 -15.13 -19.02
C PHE A 85 -2.92 -16.25 -18.91
N GLU A 86 -2.03 -16.20 -17.93
CA GLU A 86 -0.98 -17.19 -17.74
C GLU A 86 -1.48 -18.49 -17.06
N GLY A 87 -2.55 -18.40 -16.26
CA GLY A 87 -3.20 -19.54 -15.61
C GLY A 87 -2.28 -20.41 -14.79
N SER A 88 -2.30 -21.72 -15.05
CA SER A 88 -1.48 -22.70 -14.33
C SER A 88 0.02 -22.50 -14.48
N TYR A 89 0.47 -21.90 -15.58
CA TYR A 89 1.88 -21.59 -15.78
C TYR A 89 2.37 -20.59 -14.72
N TYR A 90 1.65 -19.49 -14.52
CA TYR A 90 1.96 -18.52 -13.47
C TYR A 90 2.01 -19.19 -12.09
N MET A 91 1.00 -19.96 -11.76
CA MET A 91 0.88 -20.60 -10.45
C MET A 91 2.04 -21.54 -10.14
N ARG A 92 2.54 -22.26 -11.14
CA ARG A 92 3.62 -23.24 -10.98
C ARG A 92 5.02 -22.66 -11.05
N THR A 93 5.20 -21.56 -11.79
CA THR A 93 6.55 -21.05 -12.11
C THR A 93 6.88 -19.71 -11.48
N LYS A 94 5.90 -18.80 -11.35
CA LYS A 94 6.13 -17.40 -10.96
C LYS A 94 5.62 -17.04 -9.55
N ARG A 95 4.48 -17.59 -9.15
CA ARG A 95 3.78 -17.22 -7.91
C ARG A 95 4.68 -17.23 -6.67
N THR A 96 5.47 -18.27 -6.48
CA THR A 96 6.32 -18.40 -5.27
C THR A 96 7.35 -17.28 -5.19
N ASN A 97 7.99 -16.96 -6.31
CA ASN A 97 8.98 -15.88 -6.36
C ASN A 97 8.32 -14.50 -6.16
N ASP A 98 7.15 -14.28 -6.74
CA ASP A 98 6.41 -13.03 -6.56
C ASP A 98 5.95 -12.85 -5.12
N ASN A 99 5.43 -13.89 -4.49
CA ASN A 99 5.04 -13.86 -3.07
C ASN A 99 6.25 -13.54 -2.18
N ARG A 100 7.40 -14.21 -2.40
CA ARG A 100 8.62 -13.93 -1.64
C ARG A 100 9.09 -12.49 -1.83
N ARG A 101 9.06 -11.99 -3.05
CA ARG A 101 9.41 -10.58 -3.34
C ARG A 101 8.52 -9.60 -2.59
N VAL A 102 7.20 -9.86 -2.54
CA VAL A 102 6.25 -9.03 -1.79
C VAL A 102 6.51 -9.15 -0.28
N ALA A 103 6.70 -10.35 0.25
CA ALA A 103 7.01 -10.58 1.66
C ALA A 103 8.28 -9.82 2.08
N ASN A 104 9.37 -9.95 1.31
CA ASN A 104 10.63 -9.25 1.58
C ASN A 104 10.48 -7.72 1.59
N ARG A 105 9.69 -7.17 0.67
CA ARG A 105 9.43 -5.73 0.63
C ARG A 105 8.59 -5.27 1.82
N LEU A 106 7.58 -6.04 2.19
CA LEU A 106 6.73 -5.73 3.32
C LEU A 106 7.49 -5.87 4.65
N ALA A 107 8.29 -6.92 4.82
CA ALA A 107 9.14 -7.12 5.99
C ALA A 107 10.09 -5.94 6.22
N LYS A 108 10.76 -5.46 5.16
CA LYS A 108 11.59 -4.25 5.23
C LYS A 108 10.81 -3.00 5.65
N LEU A 109 9.55 -2.89 5.22
CA LEU A 109 8.71 -1.76 5.54
C LEU A 109 8.28 -1.76 7.02
N VAL A 110 7.96 -2.92 7.58
CA VAL A 110 7.54 -3.06 8.97
C VAL A 110 8.73 -3.27 9.94
N GLY A 111 9.94 -3.45 9.42
CA GLY A 111 11.16 -3.57 10.22
C GLY A 111 11.40 -4.96 10.81
N CYS A 112 10.97 -6.02 10.11
CA CYS A 112 11.23 -7.41 10.49
C CYS A 112 11.93 -8.18 9.36
N SER A 113 12.27 -9.45 9.59
CA SER A 113 12.73 -10.36 8.55
C SER A 113 11.55 -11.02 7.81
N ASP A 114 11.80 -11.57 6.62
CA ASP A 114 10.73 -12.15 5.80
C ASP A 114 10.23 -13.50 6.30
N ASP A 115 10.98 -14.18 7.16
CA ASP A 115 10.59 -15.40 7.86
C ASP A 115 9.72 -15.14 9.10
N GLU A 116 9.68 -13.89 9.59
CA GLU A 116 8.79 -13.45 10.65
C GLU A 116 7.43 -12.95 10.13
N LEU A 117 7.24 -12.91 8.80
CA LEU A 117 6.05 -12.34 8.17
C LEU A 117 5.24 -13.40 7.42
N VAL A 118 3.97 -13.52 7.79
CA VAL A 118 2.99 -14.33 7.05
C VAL A 118 1.97 -13.41 6.38
N ILE A 119 1.79 -13.59 5.07
CA ILE A 119 0.77 -12.85 4.31
C ILE A 119 -0.46 -13.73 4.18
N THR A 120 -1.58 -13.30 4.75
CA THR A 120 -2.88 -13.95 4.68
C THR A 120 -3.87 -13.12 3.85
N ARG A 121 -4.96 -13.71 3.39
CA ARG A 121 -5.97 -13.02 2.60
C ARG A 121 -6.91 -12.17 3.46
N ASN A 122 -7.13 -12.60 4.69
CA ASN A 122 -8.01 -11.92 5.64
C ASN A 122 -7.75 -12.43 7.07
N THR A 123 -8.36 -11.77 8.05
CA THR A 123 -8.23 -12.08 9.48
C THR A 123 -8.76 -13.47 9.85
N THR A 124 -9.75 -13.99 9.12
CA THR A 124 -10.32 -15.32 9.39
C THR A 124 -9.34 -16.44 9.03
N GLU A 125 -8.43 -16.18 8.09
CA GLU A 125 -7.40 -17.12 7.65
C GLU A 125 -6.14 -17.07 8.53
N SER A 126 -5.95 -15.98 9.27
CA SER A 126 -4.81 -15.78 10.17
C SER A 126 -5.04 -16.49 11.50
#